data_ed0d9c985af2c1923012fc0ebe7919f3
#
_entry.id   ed0d9c985af2c1923012fc0ebe7919f3
#
_cell.length_a   1.000
_cell.length_b   1.000
_cell.length_c   1.000
_cell.angle_alpha   90.00
_cell.angle_beta   90.00
_cell.angle_gamma   90.00
#
_symmetry.space_group_name_H-M   'P 1'
#
loop_
_entity.id
_entity.type
_entity.pdbx_description
1 polymer ?
#
loop_
_entity_poly.entity_id
_entity_poly.type
_entity_poly.pdbx_seq_one_letter_code
_entity_poly.pdbx_strand_id
1 'polypeptide(L)'
;MDARTYFTVSSVIAILYALGFLLIPGNMVLMFGGPPEAHVTLNLQYCGAALLAWGVIGWFARDFRDWDAARGVLIGSAVGDAVLVALSVYATLTGLLNSMSWTSTIVTGLLLLWALYCLMAGARKPA
;
A
#
# COMPACT_ATOMS: atom_id res chain seq x y z
N MET A 1 -4.35 19.10 3.21
CA MET A 1 -3.63 17.90 2.74
C MET A 1 -4.10 17.65 1.31
N ASP A 2 -3.20 17.66 0.37
CA ASP A 2 -3.51 17.55 -1.06
C ASP A 2 -3.09 16.17 -1.62
N ALA A 3 -3.55 15.85 -2.82
CA ALA A 3 -3.23 14.60 -3.49
C ALA A 3 -1.72 14.42 -3.73
N ARG A 4 -0.97 15.51 -3.94
CA ARG A 4 0.47 15.47 -4.12
C ARG A 4 1.19 14.93 -2.87
N THR A 5 0.81 15.42 -1.69
CA THR A 5 1.37 14.96 -0.42
C THR A 5 1.00 13.50 -0.17
N TYR A 6 -0.24 13.11 -0.44
CA TYR A 6 -0.67 11.72 -0.37
C TYR A 6 0.21 10.82 -1.25
N PHE A 7 0.36 11.14 -2.55
CA PHE A 7 1.18 10.34 -3.46
C PHE A 7 2.64 10.27 -3.03
N THR A 8 3.20 11.35 -2.51
CA THR A 8 4.59 11.34 -2.03
C THR A 8 4.74 10.37 -0.85
N VAL A 9 3.88 10.47 0.15
CA VAL A 9 3.96 9.63 1.37
C VAL A 9 3.66 8.17 1.05
N SER A 10 2.57 7.90 0.33
CA SER A 10 2.19 6.52 -0.02
C SER A 10 3.26 5.84 -0.89
N SER A 11 3.87 6.56 -1.83
CA SER A 11 4.95 6.04 -2.67
C SER A 11 6.19 5.68 -1.86
N VAL A 12 6.61 6.54 -0.93
CA VAL A 12 7.77 6.26 -0.07
C VAL A 12 7.50 5.01 0.78
N ILE A 13 6.33 4.91 1.39
CA ILE A 13 5.94 3.74 2.18
C ILE A 13 5.94 2.48 1.31
N ALA A 14 5.30 2.54 0.12
CA ALA A 14 5.24 1.40 -0.80
C ALA A 14 6.63 0.94 -1.25
N ILE A 15 7.53 1.86 -1.60
CA ILE A 15 8.91 1.54 -2.00
C ILE A 15 9.69 0.92 -0.84
N LEU A 16 9.57 1.43 0.38
CA LEU A 16 10.25 0.87 1.54
C LEU A 16 9.79 -0.58 1.83
N TYR A 17 8.48 -0.84 1.82
CA TYR A 17 7.96 -2.20 1.95
C TYR A 17 8.41 -3.11 0.80
N ALA A 18 8.38 -2.61 -0.43
CA ALA A 18 8.83 -3.35 -1.61
C ALA A 18 10.30 -3.76 -1.50
N LEU A 19 11.17 -2.86 -1.06
CA LEU A 19 12.58 -3.18 -0.84
C LEU A 19 12.77 -4.24 0.25
N GLY A 20 12.01 -4.16 1.35
CA GLY A 20 12.01 -5.20 2.38
C GLY A 20 11.60 -6.56 1.82
N PHE A 21 10.53 -6.63 1.05
CA PHE A 21 10.03 -7.86 0.45
C PHE A 21 10.97 -8.44 -0.62
N LEU A 22 11.68 -7.59 -1.36
CA LEU A 22 12.61 -8.02 -2.41
C LEU A 22 13.97 -8.43 -1.87
N LEU A 23 14.54 -7.66 -0.93
CA LEU A 23 15.91 -7.83 -0.49
C LEU A 23 16.07 -8.76 0.71
N ILE A 24 15.09 -8.77 1.63
CA ILE A 24 15.12 -9.56 2.86
C ILE A 24 13.80 -10.34 3.09
N PRO A 25 13.29 -11.08 2.09
CA PRO A 25 11.97 -11.69 2.15
C PRO A 25 11.83 -12.68 3.31
N GLY A 26 12.86 -13.45 3.62
CA GLY A 26 12.85 -14.40 4.75
C GLY A 26 12.66 -13.71 6.10
N ASN A 27 13.37 -12.59 6.33
CA ASN A 27 13.23 -11.80 7.55
C ASN A 27 11.83 -11.16 7.65
N MET A 28 11.28 -10.70 6.53
CA MET A 28 9.93 -10.14 6.49
C MET A 28 8.88 -11.21 6.81
N VAL A 29 9.00 -12.42 6.26
CA VAL A 29 8.10 -13.54 6.59
C VAL A 29 8.16 -13.87 8.07
N LEU A 30 9.37 -14.00 8.65
CA LEU A 30 9.55 -14.28 10.09
C LEU A 30 8.94 -13.18 10.97
N MET A 31 9.11 -11.91 10.58
CA MET A 31 8.57 -10.77 11.32
C MET A 31 7.05 -10.82 11.43
N PHE A 32 6.36 -11.31 10.39
CA PHE A 32 4.91 -11.48 10.38
C PHE A 32 4.43 -12.85 10.91
N GLY A 33 5.35 -13.69 11.42
CA GLY A 33 5.05 -14.96 12.07
C GLY A 33 4.88 -16.14 11.13
N GLY A 34 5.25 -16.00 9.86
CA GLY A 34 5.23 -17.07 8.88
C GLY A 34 6.53 -17.89 8.85
N PRO A 35 6.49 -19.14 8.35
CA PRO A 35 7.69 -19.93 8.08
C PRO A 35 8.40 -19.40 6.81
N PRO A 36 9.73 -19.21 6.82
CA PRO A 36 10.48 -18.67 5.69
C PRO A 36 10.78 -19.74 4.62
N GLU A 37 9.74 -20.43 4.17
CA GLU A 37 9.85 -21.45 3.12
C GLU A 37 10.07 -20.78 1.74
N ALA A 38 10.75 -21.49 0.83
CA ALA A 38 11.18 -20.94 -0.45
C ALA A 38 10.00 -20.38 -1.29
N HIS A 39 8.88 -21.10 -1.32
CA HIS A 39 7.69 -20.64 -2.07
C HIS A 39 7.01 -19.42 -1.40
N VAL A 40 7.03 -19.33 -0.06
CA VAL A 40 6.47 -18.19 0.68
C VAL A 40 7.31 -16.94 0.44
N THR A 41 8.64 -17.06 0.51
CA THR A 41 9.56 -15.95 0.25
C THR A 41 9.48 -15.49 -1.20
N LEU A 42 9.35 -16.40 -2.16
CA LEU A 42 9.19 -16.06 -3.58
C LEU A 42 7.87 -15.31 -3.82
N ASN A 43 6.75 -15.77 -3.24
CA ASN A 43 5.48 -15.08 -3.34
C ASN A 43 5.55 -13.67 -2.75
N LEU A 44 6.25 -13.51 -1.63
CA LEU A 44 6.48 -12.19 -1.03
C LEU A 44 7.30 -11.27 -1.96
N GLN A 45 8.29 -11.82 -2.67
CA GLN A 45 9.06 -11.07 -3.67
C GLN A 45 8.18 -10.64 -4.86
N TYR A 46 7.25 -11.47 -5.34
CA TYR A 46 6.28 -11.05 -6.35
C TYR A 46 5.40 -9.89 -5.85
N CYS A 47 4.93 -9.96 -4.61
CA CYS A 47 4.22 -8.84 -3.99
C CYS A 47 5.10 -7.59 -3.91
N GLY A 48 6.38 -7.76 -3.55
CA GLY A 48 7.37 -6.68 -3.52
C GLY A 48 7.56 -6.01 -4.88
N ALA A 49 7.65 -6.79 -5.96
CA ALA A 49 7.78 -6.25 -7.31
C ALA A 49 6.53 -5.43 -7.72
N ALA A 50 5.33 -5.95 -7.44
CA ALA A 50 4.08 -5.23 -7.70
C ALA A 50 3.99 -3.94 -6.88
N LEU A 51 4.38 -3.99 -5.61
CA LEU A 51 4.37 -2.84 -4.70
C LEU A 51 5.41 -1.79 -5.11
N LEU A 52 6.57 -2.21 -5.63
CA LEU A 52 7.57 -1.30 -6.18
C LEU A 52 7.02 -0.56 -7.41
N ALA A 53 6.42 -1.29 -8.35
CA ALA A 53 5.78 -0.68 -9.52
C ALA A 53 4.71 0.34 -9.09
N TRP A 54 3.87 0.00 -8.11
CA TRP A 54 2.87 0.89 -7.56
C TRP A 54 3.47 2.14 -6.91
N GLY A 55 4.54 1.98 -6.11
CA GLY A 55 5.26 3.09 -5.50
C GLY A 55 5.87 4.03 -6.53
N VAL A 56 6.44 3.49 -7.63
CA VAL A 56 6.96 4.30 -8.73
C VAL A 56 5.85 5.06 -9.45
N ILE A 57 4.72 4.40 -9.77
CA ILE A 57 3.56 5.06 -10.38
C ILE A 57 3.08 6.22 -9.50
N GLY A 58 2.91 6.01 -8.21
CA GLY A 58 2.48 7.05 -7.27
C GLY A 58 3.49 8.21 -7.19
N TRP A 59 4.78 7.90 -7.24
CA TRP A 59 5.83 8.94 -7.25
C TRP A 59 5.71 9.89 -8.43
N PHE A 60 5.41 9.39 -9.61
CA PHE A 60 5.18 10.24 -10.80
C PHE A 60 3.78 10.88 -10.78
N ALA A 61 2.78 10.20 -10.23
CA ALA A 61 1.42 10.72 -10.12
C ALA A 61 1.32 11.99 -9.23
N ARG A 62 2.28 12.21 -8.33
CA ARG A 62 2.34 13.43 -7.50
C ARG A 62 2.44 14.72 -8.30
N ASP A 63 2.96 14.65 -9.52
CA ASP A 63 3.16 15.80 -10.40
C ASP A 63 2.04 15.94 -11.45
N PHE A 64 1.01 15.11 -11.39
CA PHE A 64 -0.16 15.22 -12.27
C PHE A 64 -0.91 16.51 -11.98
N ARG A 65 -1.09 17.30 -13.04
CA ARG A 65 -1.90 18.52 -13.01
C ARG A 65 -3.35 18.26 -13.37
N ASP A 66 -3.59 17.21 -14.16
CA ASP A 66 -4.91 16.75 -14.55
C ASP A 66 -5.54 15.97 -13.39
N TRP A 67 -6.69 16.45 -12.93
CA TRP A 67 -7.46 15.81 -11.87
C TRP A 67 -7.97 14.42 -12.25
N ASP A 68 -8.38 14.21 -13.50
CA ASP A 68 -8.91 12.92 -13.92
C ASP A 68 -7.83 11.84 -13.90
N ALA A 69 -6.61 12.16 -14.29
CA ALA A 69 -5.47 11.27 -14.17
C ALA A 69 -5.13 10.96 -12.70
N ALA A 70 -5.04 11.99 -11.86
CA ALA A 70 -4.78 11.84 -10.43
C ALA A 70 -5.89 11.04 -9.73
N ARG A 71 -7.15 11.29 -10.08
CA ARG A 71 -8.32 10.58 -9.56
C ARG A 71 -8.28 9.10 -9.87
N GLY A 72 -7.88 8.72 -11.10
CA GLY A 72 -7.76 7.32 -11.49
C GLY A 72 -6.77 6.56 -10.60
N VAL A 73 -5.59 7.16 -10.34
CA VAL A 73 -4.59 6.57 -9.45
C VAL A 73 -5.07 6.52 -8.00
N LEU A 74 -5.76 7.57 -7.50
CA LEU A 74 -6.33 7.58 -6.15
C LEU A 74 -7.40 6.49 -5.96
N ILE A 75 -8.26 6.26 -6.95
CA ILE A 75 -9.27 5.18 -6.91
C ILE A 75 -8.56 3.82 -6.86
N GLY A 76 -7.56 3.60 -7.71
CA GLY A 76 -6.78 2.37 -7.70
C GLY A 76 -6.10 2.13 -6.35
N SER A 77 -5.51 3.18 -5.74
CA SER A 77 -4.92 3.10 -4.39
C SER A 77 -5.98 2.73 -3.35
N ALA A 78 -7.12 3.42 -3.34
CA ALA A 78 -8.18 3.18 -2.36
C ALA A 78 -8.73 1.76 -2.45
N VAL A 79 -8.94 1.23 -3.65
CA VAL A 79 -9.38 -0.16 -3.86
C VAL A 79 -8.32 -1.15 -3.36
N GLY A 80 -7.05 -0.95 -3.73
CA GLY A 80 -5.96 -1.81 -3.28
C GLY A 80 -5.80 -1.79 -1.75
N ASP A 81 -5.82 -0.62 -1.14
CA ASP A 81 -5.71 -0.46 0.31
C ASP A 81 -6.91 -1.09 1.05
N ALA A 82 -8.14 -0.96 0.51
CA ALA A 82 -9.32 -1.61 1.09
C ALA A 82 -9.20 -3.13 1.10
N VAL A 83 -8.73 -3.73 0.00
CA VAL A 83 -8.49 -5.17 -0.08
C VAL A 83 -7.38 -5.60 0.88
N LEU A 84 -6.27 -4.84 0.95
CA LEU A 84 -5.17 -5.14 1.86
C LEU A 84 -5.60 -5.07 3.33
N VAL A 85 -6.39 -4.07 3.72
CA VAL A 85 -6.96 -3.97 5.07
C VAL A 85 -7.83 -5.19 5.38
N ALA A 86 -8.74 -5.56 4.48
CA ALA A 86 -9.61 -6.72 4.68
C ALA A 86 -8.81 -8.02 4.84
N LEU A 87 -7.81 -8.25 3.97
CA LEU A 87 -6.97 -9.45 4.03
C LEU A 87 -6.10 -9.48 5.29
N SER A 88 -5.48 -8.36 5.68
CA SER A 88 -4.62 -8.32 6.86
C SER A 88 -5.42 -8.48 8.17
N VAL A 89 -6.62 -7.90 8.26
CA VAL A 89 -7.53 -8.14 9.37
C VAL A 89 -7.92 -9.62 9.46
N TYR A 90 -8.34 -10.21 8.33
CA TYR A 90 -8.69 -11.63 8.28
C TYR A 90 -7.52 -12.52 8.73
N ALA A 91 -6.32 -12.30 8.15
CA ALA A 91 -5.13 -13.10 8.45
C ALA A 91 -4.70 -12.99 9.91
N THR A 92 -4.84 -11.81 10.51
CA THR A 92 -4.50 -11.61 11.93
C THR A 92 -5.53 -12.24 12.86
N LEU A 93 -6.82 -12.09 12.58
CA LEU A 93 -7.90 -12.66 13.39
C LEU A 93 -7.93 -14.19 13.34
N THR A 94 -7.55 -14.79 12.21
CA THR A 94 -7.46 -16.25 12.04
C THR A 94 -6.14 -16.85 12.53
N GLY A 95 -5.20 -16.02 13.01
CA GLY A 95 -3.90 -16.48 13.48
C GLY A 95 -2.91 -16.90 12.38
N LEU A 96 -3.21 -16.61 11.10
CA LEU A 96 -2.27 -16.82 9.98
C LEU A 96 -1.07 -15.89 10.06
N LEU A 97 -1.25 -14.69 10.60
CA LEU A 97 -0.20 -13.72 10.87
C LEU A 97 -0.22 -13.34 12.37
N ASN A 98 0.91 -12.92 12.88
CA ASN A 98 1.05 -12.47 14.26
C ASN A 98 0.56 -11.02 14.46
N SER A 99 0.63 -10.51 15.70
CA SER A 99 0.18 -9.16 16.05
C SER A 99 0.95 -8.04 15.33
N MET A 100 2.12 -8.30 14.76
CA MET A 100 2.87 -7.31 13.96
C MET A 100 2.12 -6.91 12.70
N SER A 101 1.24 -7.76 12.17
CA SER A 101 0.43 -7.42 11.00
C SER A 101 -0.56 -6.27 11.24
N TRP A 102 -0.91 -5.98 12.50
CA TRP A 102 -1.70 -4.79 12.84
C TRP A 102 -1.00 -3.48 12.44
N THR A 103 0.34 -3.44 12.46
CA THR A 103 1.09 -2.24 11.99
C THR A 103 0.81 -1.96 10.52
N SER A 104 0.85 -3.00 9.67
CA SER A 104 0.51 -2.88 8.24
C SER A 104 -0.96 -2.51 8.04
N THR A 105 -1.87 -3.12 8.81
CA THR A 105 -3.31 -2.81 8.76
C THR A 105 -3.57 -1.34 9.10
N ILE A 106 -2.92 -0.81 10.14
CA ILE A 106 -3.07 0.60 10.54
C ILE A 106 -2.52 1.54 9.46
N VAL A 107 -1.31 1.28 8.96
CA VAL A 107 -0.68 2.10 7.92
C VAL A 107 -1.54 2.14 6.67
N THR A 108 -1.96 0.97 6.18
CA THR A 108 -2.80 0.86 4.97
C THR A 108 -4.19 1.48 5.19
N GLY A 109 -4.77 1.30 6.37
CA GLY A 109 -6.05 1.92 6.74
C GLY A 109 -5.99 3.45 6.76
N LEU A 110 -4.90 4.03 7.27
CA LEU A 110 -4.69 5.47 7.24
C LEU A 110 -4.50 5.99 5.81
N LEU A 111 -3.77 5.26 4.96
CA LEU A 111 -3.62 5.60 3.54
C LEU A 111 -4.96 5.53 2.81
N LEU A 112 -5.77 4.51 3.06
CA LEU A 112 -7.13 4.39 2.52
C LEU A 112 -7.99 5.61 2.88
N LEU A 113 -8.05 5.96 4.16
CA LEU A 113 -8.83 7.13 4.61
C LEU A 113 -8.33 8.42 3.97
N TRP A 114 -7.02 8.57 3.82
CA TRP A 114 -6.44 9.74 3.18
C TRP A 114 -6.75 9.79 1.68
N ALA A 115 -6.68 8.67 0.95
CA ALA A 115 -7.07 8.58 -0.45
C ALA A 115 -8.53 8.98 -0.64
N LEU A 116 -9.43 8.44 0.19
CA LEU A 116 -10.86 8.79 0.17
C LEU A 116 -11.09 10.28 0.46
N TYR A 117 -10.38 10.85 1.43
CA TYR A 117 -10.44 12.29 1.70
C TYR A 117 -10.02 13.11 0.47
N CYS A 118 -8.91 12.76 -0.19
CA CYS A 118 -8.44 13.44 -1.41
C CYS A 118 -9.48 13.36 -2.54
N LEU A 119 -10.11 12.20 -2.72
CA LEU A 119 -11.17 11.99 -3.72
C LEU A 119 -12.38 12.89 -3.44
N MET A 120 -12.83 12.96 -2.19
CA MET A 120 -13.96 13.82 -1.80
C MET A 120 -13.63 15.31 -1.92
N ALA A 121 -12.41 15.71 -1.54
CA ALA A 121 -11.97 17.10 -1.63
C ALA A 121 -11.78 17.57 -3.08
N GLY A 122 -11.25 16.69 -3.95
CA GLY A 122 -11.07 16.99 -5.37
C GLY A 122 -12.40 17.10 -6.14
N ALA A 123 -13.37 16.27 -5.78
CA ALA A 123 -14.72 16.33 -6.39
C ALA A 123 -15.48 17.64 -6.09
N ARG A 124 -15.05 18.41 -5.08
CA ARG A 124 -15.69 19.68 -4.69
C ARG A 124 -15.09 20.92 -5.37
N LYS A 125 -14.01 20.77 -6.14
CA LYS A 125 -13.44 21.89 -6.91
C LYS A 125 -14.23 22.04 -8.20
N PRO A 126 -14.91 23.17 -8.44
CA PRO A 126 -15.51 23.44 -9.75
C PRO A 126 -14.41 23.47 -10.81
N ALA A 127 -14.74 22.97 -11.99
CA ALA A 127 -13.86 22.96 -13.14
C ALA A 127 -13.47 24.41 -13.52
#